data_cb0123658c74ccae233d05afdd3aa619
#
_entry.id   cb0123658c74ccae233d05afdd3aa619
#
_cell.length_a   1.000
_cell.length_b   1.000
_cell.length_c   1.000
_cell.angle_alpha   90.00
_cell.angle_beta   90.00
_cell.angle_gamma   90.00
#
_symmetry.space_group_name_H-M   'P 1'
#
loop_
_entity.id
_entity.type
_entity.pdbx_description
1 polymer ?
#
loop_
_entity_poly.entity_id
_entity_poly.type
_entity_poly.pdbx_seq_one_letter_code
_entity_poly.pdbx_strand_id
1 'polypeptide(L)'
;MKAGQRQYLLGLGSNLGDRAYYIEQAVTALAALPQSKILAISEAFDSDPVGYKEQDTFLNICLAITCDFNPEGLLAACLSIETKLGRIRTIKDGPRTIDIDVLFYEGGDVELPELTLPHPRWQERGFVIFPLRHLLQAPALAKDASWDWLRAKVASLPVDGSGLRPWQGPTPWIKPTR
;
A
#
# COMPACT_ATOMS: atom_id res chain seq x y z
N MET A 1 14.84 3.68 -15.69
CA MET A 1 13.82 2.60 -15.87
C MET A 1 13.93 2.03 -17.28
N LYS A 2 13.58 0.74 -17.47
CA LYS A 2 13.45 0.16 -18.82
C LYS A 2 12.23 0.80 -19.50
N ALA A 3 12.28 0.96 -20.83
CA ALA A 3 11.14 1.46 -21.59
C ALA A 3 9.91 0.56 -21.33
N GLY A 4 8.78 1.16 -20.95
CA GLY A 4 7.52 0.44 -20.63
C GLY A 4 7.26 0.19 -19.15
N GLN A 5 8.27 0.28 -18.26
CA GLN A 5 8.04 0.12 -16.82
C GLN A 5 7.35 1.36 -16.22
N ARG A 6 6.40 1.10 -15.37
CA ARG A 6 5.60 2.09 -14.64
C ARG A 6 5.81 1.94 -13.14
N GLN A 7 5.79 3.05 -12.43
CA GLN A 7 5.96 3.04 -10.99
C GLN A 7 4.63 3.37 -10.28
N TYR A 8 4.36 2.61 -9.24
CA TYR A 8 3.16 2.75 -8.41
C TYR A 8 3.51 2.74 -6.94
N LEU A 9 2.69 3.45 -6.13
CA LEU A 9 2.69 3.30 -4.68
C LEU A 9 1.40 2.60 -4.27
N LEU A 10 1.54 1.54 -3.47
CA LEU A 10 0.45 0.71 -2.99
C LEU A 10 0.32 0.80 -1.48
N GLY A 11 -0.90 0.71 -0.96
CA GLY A 11 -1.18 0.49 0.45
C GLY A 11 -1.64 -0.93 0.67
N LEU A 12 -1.10 -1.60 1.69
CA LEU A 12 -1.51 -2.94 2.10
C LEU A 12 -2.00 -2.90 3.54
N GLY A 13 -3.13 -3.58 3.80
CA GLY A 13 -3.72 -3.69 5.13
C GLY A 13 -4.26 -5.09 5.42
N SER A 14 -4.11 -5.55 6.65
CA SER A 14 -4.63 -6.85 7.11
C SER A 14 -5.12 -6.74 8.56
N ASN A 15 -6.29 -7.31 8.88
CA ASN A 15 -6.78 -7.38 10.26
C ASN A 15 -7.45 -8.72 10.61
N LEU A 16 -7.30 -9.74 9.79
CA LEU A 16 -7.88 -11.06 10.04
C LEU A 16 -6.78 -12.13 10.04
N GLY A 17 -6.74 -12.96 11.08
CA GLY A 17 -5.76 -14.03 11.22
C GLY A 17 -4.33 -13.53 11.47
N ASP A 18 -3.33 -14.21 10.91
CA ASP A 18 -1.93 -13.77 10.99
C ASP A 18 -1.67 -12.62 10.00
N ARG A 19 -1.81 -11.40 10.50
CA ARG A 19 -1.70 -10.16 9.71
C ARG A 19 -0.31 -10.03 9.04
N ALA A 20 0.75 -10.37 9.76
CA ALA A 20 2.12 -10.30 9.23
C ALA A 20 2.33 -11.31 8.10
N TYR A 21 1.83 -12.52 8.26
CA TYR A 21 1.84 -13.55 7.22
C TYR A 21 1.12 -13.08 5.95
N TYR A 22 -0.09 -12.54 6.07
CA TYR A 22 -0.85 -12.10 4.89
C TYR A 22 -0.18 -10.94 4.15
N ILE A 23 0.43 -10.00 4.86
CA ILE A 23 1.22 -8.92 4.24
C ILE A 23 2.45 -9.50 3.53
N GLU A 24 3.18 -10.43 4.15
CA GLU A 24 4.34 -11.10 3.51
C GLU A 24 3.94 -11.82 2.23
N GLN A 25 2.84 -12.59 2.26
CA GLN A 25 2.35 -13.31 1.10
C GLN A 25 1.94 -12.35 -0.03
N ALA A 26 1.29 -11.23 0.30
CA ALA A 26 0.92 -10.22 -0.68
C ALA A 26 2.16 -9.55 -1.30
N VAL A 27 3.15 -9.16 -0.50
CA VAL A 27 4.42 -8.60 -0.99
C VAL A 27 5.14 -9.59 -1.91
N THR A 28 5.19 -10.86 -1.52
CA THR A 28 5.79 -11.94 -2.32
C THR A 28 5.07 -12.12 -3.65
N ALA A 29 3.74 -12.13 -3.64
CA ALA A 29 2.93 -12.25 -4.86
C ALA A 29 3.10 -11.04 -5.78
N LEU A 30 3.14 -9.82 -5.24
CA LEU A 30 3.41 -8.60 -6.01
C LEU A 30 4.82 -8.62 -6.64
N ALA A 31 5.82 -9.08 -5.91
CA ALA A 31 7.19 -9.22 -6.42
C ALA A 31 7.32 -10.29 -7.51
N ALA A 32 6.42 -11.26 -7.54
CA ALA A 32 6.38 -12.33 -8.55
C ALA A 32 5.57 -11.96 -9.81
N LEU A 33 4.93 -10.80 -9.85
CA LEU A 33 4.24 -10.34 -11.06
C LEU A 33 5.23 -10.14 -12.23
N PRO A 34 4.81 -10.35 -13.47
CA PRO A 34 5.69 -10.19 -14.64
C PRO A 34 6.37 -8.81 -14.67
N GLN A 35 7.68 -8.80 -14.88
CA GLN A 35 8.51 -7.59 -14.95
C GLN A 35 8.37 -6.65 -13.76
N SER A 36 7.95 -7.16 -12.60
CA SER A 36 7.81 -6.38 -11.39
C SER A 36 9.09 -6.33 -10.55
N LYS A 37 9.24 -5.25 -9.80
CA LYS A 37 10.27 -5.10 -8.79
C LYS A 37 9.75 -4.22 -7.65
N ILE A 38 9.83 -4.71 -6.42
CA ILE A 38 9.62 -3.89 -5.24
C ILE A 38 10.83 -2.97 -5.06
N LEU A 39 10.59 -1.67 -5.02
CA LEU A 39 11.65 -0.65 -4.87
C LEU A 39 11.91 -0.33 -3.40
N ALA A 40 10.85 -0.22 -2.62
CA ALA A 40 10.91 0.09 -1.19
C ALA A 40 9.63 -0.38 -0.49
N ILE A 41 9.74 -0.62 0.80
CA ILE A 41 8.61 -0.91 1.71
C ILE A 41 8.76 -0.01 2.93
N SER A 42 7.66 0.54 3.41
CA SER A 42 7.63 1.38 4.62
C SER A 42 7.80 0.57 5.89
N GLU A 43 8.00 1.27 7.01
CA GLU A 43 7.68 0.71 8.32
C GLU A 43 6.19 0.37 8.41
N ALA A 44 5.87 -0.56 9.31
CA ALA A 44 4.52 -1.03 9.54
C ALA A 44 3.86 -0.32 10.72
N PHE A 45 2.56 -0.13 10.65
CA PHE A 45 1.76 0.55 11.67
C PHE A 45 0.50 -0.25 11.98
N ASP A 46 0.20 -0.39 13.28
CA ASP A 46 -1.13 -0.76 13.75
C ASP A 46 -2.06 0.45 13.67
N SER A 47 -3.28 0.25 13.19
CA SER A 47 -4.32 1.27 13.21
C SER A 47 -5.63 0.73 13.75
N ASP A 48 -6.35 1.57 14.48
CA ASP A 48 -7.74 1.30 14.84
C ASP A 48 -8.61 1.29 13.59
N PRO A 49 -9.67 0.44 13.54
CA PRO A 49 -10.51 0.35 12.36
C PRO A 49 -11.28 1.65 12.09
N VAL A 50 -11.37 2.00 10.79
CA VAL A 50 -12.17 3.12 10.29
C VAL A 50 -13.43 2.57 9.63
N GLY A 51 -14.57 3.20 9.88
CA GLY A 51 -15.87 2.71 9.40
C GLY A 51 -16.48 1.68 10.37
N TYR A 52 -16.49 0.40 10.01
CA TYR A 52 -16.98 -0.66 10.90
C TYR A 52 -16.01 -0.83 12.09
N LYS A 53 -16.50 -0.56 13.31
CA LYS A 53 -15.67 -0.50 14.53
C LYS A 53 -15.51 -1.83 15.26
N GLU A 54 -16.44 -2.76 15.08
CA GLU A 54 -16.45 -4.07 15.76
C GLU A 54 -15.55 -5.08 15.05
N GLN A 55 -14.26 -4.76 14.96
CA GLN A 55 -13.24 -5.59 14.34
C GLN A 55 -11.86 -5.29 14.93
N ASP A 56 -10.91 -6.20 14.70
CA ASP A 56 -9.54 -6.05 15.16
C ASP A 56 -8.80 -4.90 14.44
N THR A 57 -7.69 -4.45 15.04
CA THR A 57 -6.80 -3.45 14.47
C THR A 57 -6.16 -3.93 13.17
N PHE A 58 -5.90 -3.01 12.27
CA PHE A 58 -5.23 -3.28 11.01
C PHE A 58 -3.70 -3.14 11.14
N LEU A 59 -2.97 -4.06 10.53
CA LEU A 59 -1.57 -3.87 10.24
C LEU A 59 -1.44 -3.29 8.83
N ASN A 60 -0.76 -2.14 8.70
CA ASN A 60 -0.68 -1.39 7.45
C ASN A 60 0.76 -1.10 7.05
N ILE A 61 1.05 -1.20 5.76
CA ILE A 61 2.28 -0.75 5.12
C ILE A 61 1.97 0.00 3.82
N CYS A 62 2.93 0.77 3.33
CA CYS A 62 3.00 1.22 1.95
C CYS A 62 4.22 0.62 1.26
N LEU A 63 4.11 0.35 -0.03
CA LEU A 63 5.25 -0.08 -0.84
C LEU A 63 5.28 0.62 -2.20
N ALA A 64 6.48 0.71 -2.77
CA ALA A 64 6.70 1.17 -4.14
C ALA A 64 7.07 -0.03 -5.02
N ILE A 65 6.43 -0.13 -6.18
CA ILE A 65 6.64 -1.19 -7.16
C ILE A 65 6.80 -0.60 -8.55
N THR A 66 7.71 -1.18 -9.34
CA THR A 66 7.71 -1.00 -10.80
C THR A 66 7.20 -2.26 -11.47
N CYS A 67 6.44 -2.10 -12.55
CA CYS A 67 5.94 -3.20 -13.38
C CYS A 67 5.54 -2.69 -14.77
N ASP A 68 5.25 -3.62 -15.69
CA ASP A 68 4.80 -3.29 -17.04
C ASP A 68 3.26 -3.12 -17.15
N PHE A 69 2.52 -3.42 -16.08
CA PHE A 69 1.07 -3.26 -16.07
C PHE A 69 0.67 -1.79 -16.20
N ASN A 70 -0.39 -1.52 -16.99
CA ASN A 70 -1.12 -0.27 -16.90
C ASN A 70 -1.95 -0.23 -15.60
N PRO A 71 -2.49 0.92 -15.19
CA PRO A 71 -3.22 1.05 -13.91
C PRO A 71 -4.35 0.02 -13.74
N GLU A 72 -5.15 -0.23 -14.77
CA GLU A 72 -6.26 -1.20 -14.76
C GLU A 72 -5.74 -2.64 -14.61
N GLY A 73 -4.68 -2.99 -15.32
CA GLY A 73 -4.05 -4.31 -15.22
C GLY A 73 -3.44 -4.55 -13.84
N LEU A 74 -2.83 -3.53 -13.22
CA LEU A 74 -2.31 -3.66 -11.86
C LEU A 74 -3.45 -3.82 -10.84
N LEU A 75 -4.55 -3.06 -10.98
CA LEU A 75 -5.73 -3.25 -10.13
C LEU A 75 -6.25 -4.70 -10.21
N ALA A 76 -6.40 -5.23 -11.43
CA ALA A 76 -6.85 -6.61 -11.63
C ALA A 76 -5.90 -7.63 -10.98
N ALA A 77 -4.58 -7.41 -11.08
CA ALA A 77 -3.58 -8.25 -10.42
C ALA A 77 -3.69 -8.18 -8.88
N CYS A 78 -3.87 -6.99 -8.29
CA CYS A 78 -4.09 -6.80 -6.86
C CYS A 78 -5.34 -7.55 -6.38
N LEU A 79 -6.47 -7.40 -7.06
CA LEU A 79 -7.72 -8.11 -6.73
C LEU A 79 -7.58 -9.63 -6.83
N SER A 80 -6.82 -10.12 -7.81
CA SER A 80 -6.52 -11.55 -7.93
C SER A 80 -5.68 -12.07 -6.76
N ILE A 81 -4.68 -11.29 -6.30
CA ILE A 81 -3.86 -11.62 -5.13
C ILE A 81 -4.73 -11.67 -3.87
N GLU A 82 -5.57 -10.67 -3.64
CA GLU A 82 -6.50 -10.66 -2.51
C GLU A 82 -7.39 -11.89 -2.48
N THR A 83 -7.97 -12.26 -3.60
CA THR A 83 -8.82 -13.45 -3.73
C THR A 83 -8.06 -14.73 -3.41
N LYS A 84 -6.84 -14.88 -3.94
CA LYS A 84 -5.98 -16.05 -3.67
C LYS A 84 -5.56 -16.14 -2.21
N LEU A 85 -5.46 -15.02 -1.51
CA LEU A 85 -5.17 -14.96 -0.07
C LEU A 85 -6.43 -15.03 0.81
N GLY A 86 -7.55 -15.47 0.26
CA GLY A 86 -8.77 -15.78 0.99
C GLY A 86 -9.62 -14.58 1.38
N ARG A 87 -9.46 -13.42 0.72
CA ARG A 87 -10.34 -12.29 0.96
C ARG A 87 -11.77 -12.61 0.53
N ILE A 88 -12.71 -12.50 1.47
CA ILE A 88 -14.14 -12.60 1.23
C ILE A 88 -14.78 -11.24 1.56
N ARG A 89 -15.52 -10.67 0.63
CA ARG A 89 -16.23 -9.39 0.81
C ARG A 89 -17.63 -9.68 1.36
N THR A 90 -17.82 -9.55 2.67
CA THR A 90 -19.11 -9.78 3.33
C THR A 90 -19.73 -8.49 3.84
N ILE A 91 -18.95 -7.63 4.49
CA ILE A 91 -19.36 -6.37 5.08
C ILE A 91 -18.51 -5.24 4.48
N LYS A 92 -19.15 -4.11 4.15
CA LYS A 92 -18.42 -2.91 3.72
C LYS A 92 -17.51 -2.45 4.85
N ASP A 93 -16.24 -2.21 4.53
CA ASP A 93 -15.16 -1.85 5.47
C ASP A 93 -14.96 -2.87 6.62
N GLY A 94 -15.42 -4.11 6.44
CA GLY A 94 -15.31 -5.20 7.41
C GLY A 94 -13.93 -5.87 7.46
N PRO A 95 -13.79 -6.92 8.29
CA PRO A 95 -12.54 -7.66 8.46
C PRO A 95 -12.08 -8.31 7.15
N ARG A 96 -10.75 -8.34 6.94
CA ARG A 96 -10.16 -8.95 5.74
C ARG A 96 -8.76 -9.48 5.96
N THR A 97 -8.46 -10.57 5.30
CA THR A 97 -7.13 -11.19 5.31
C THR A 97 -6.08 -10.24 4.73
N ILE A 98 -6.41 -9.58 3.61
CA ILE A 98 -5.55 -8.61 2.94
C ILE A 98 -6.38 -7.63 2.11
N ASP A 99 -5.94 -6.38 2.07
CA ASP A 99 -6.42 -5.29 1.23
C ASP A 99 -5.23 -4.68 0.50
N ILE A 100 -5.31 -4.50 -0.82
CA ILE A 100 -4.25 -3.93 -1.63
C ILE A 100 -4.83 -2.78 -2.44
N ASP A 101 -4.61 -1.56 -1.97
CA ASP A 101 -5.04 -0.33 -2.64
C ASP A 101 -3.94 0.21 -3.56
N VAL A 102 -4.26 0.47 -4.83
CA VAL A 102 -3.40 1.27 -5.70
C VAL A 102 -3.61 2.74 -5.31
N LEU A 103 -2.57 3.39 -4.78
CA LEU A 103 -2.67 4.74 -4.20
C LEU A 103 -2.27 5.82 -5.20
N PHE A 104 -1.14 5.62 -5.88
CA PHE A 104 -0.54 6.60 -6.79
C PHE A 104 0.12 5.91 -7.99
N TYR A 105 0.16 6.63 -9.08
CA TYR A 105 0.83 6.28 -10.32
C TYR A 105 1.74 7.42 -10.77
N GLU A 106 2.99 7.13 -11.14
CA GLU A 106 3.94 8.16 -11.57
C GLU A 106 3.51 8.90 -12.84
N GLY A 107 2.70 8.24 -13.68
CA GLY A 107 2.16 8.82 -14.91
C GLY A 107 1.04 9.84 -14.70
N GLY A 108 0.68 10.15 -13.45
CA GLY A 108 -0.30 11.16 -13.09
C GLY A 108 -1.70 10.61 -12.82
N ASP A 109 -2.69 11.44 -13.07
CA ASP A 109 -4.08 11.16 -12.72
C ASP A 109 -4.70 10.09 -13.62
N VAL A 110 -5.53 9.25 -13.02
CA VAL A 110 -6.29 8.19 -13.69
C VAL A 110 -7.76 8.29 -13.27
N GLU A 111 -8.65 8.32 -14.23
CA GLU A 111 -10.09 8.29 -14.01
C GLU A 111 -10.72 7.17 -14.85
N LEU A 112 -10.89 6.00 -14.21
CA LEU A 112 -11.56 4.84 -14.78
C LEU A 112 -12.77 4.48 -13.91
N PRO A 113 -13.77 3.74 -14.41
CA PRO A 113 -14.96 3.37 -13.64
C PRO A 113 -14.65 2.69 -12.31
N GLU A 114 -13.56 1.91 -12.24
CA GLU A 114 -13.19 1.13 -11.06
C GLU A 114 -11.88 1.61 -10.39
N LEU A 115 -11.22 2.65 -10.94
CA LEU A 115 -9.93 3.13 -10.45
C LEU A 115 -9.77 4.63 -10.64
N THR A 116 -9.66 5.35 -9.55
CA THR A 116 -9.26 6.76 -9.53
C THR A 116 -7.91 6.90 -8.85
N LEU A 117 -6.95 7.53 -9.52
CA LEU A 117 -5.62 7.84 -8.96
C LEU A 117 -5.34 9.34 -9.11
N PRO A 118 -4.78 9.99 -8.10
CA PRO A 118 -4.52 9.49 -6.73
C PRO A 118 -5.78 8.94 -6.07
N HIS A 119 -5.62 7.92 -5.20
CA HIS A 119 -6.74 7.31 -4.49
C HIS A 119 -7.59 8.39 -3.77
N PRO A 120 -8.91 8.49 -4.00
CA PRO A 120 -9.71 9.67 -3.60
C PRO A 120 -9.65 10.02 -2.11
N ARG A 121 -9.54 9.00 -1.24
CA ARG A 121 -9.60 9.16 0.21
C ARG A 121 -8.23 9.07 0.90
N TRP A 122 -7.12 9.11 0.17
CA TRP A 122 -5.80 8.91 0.77
C TRP A 122 -5.44 9.97 1.83
N GLN A 123 -5.89 11.23 1.62
CA GLN A 123 -5.60 12.35 2.52
C GLN A 123 -6.36 12.29 3.86
N GLU A 124 -7.42 11.49 3.92
CA GLU A 124 -8.26 11.31 5.11
C GLU A 124 -7.81 10.12 5.97
N ARG A 125 -6.85 9.33 5.47
CA ARG A 125 -6.47 8.04 6.04
C ARG A 125 -5.08 8.10 6.69
N GLY A 126 -5.03 8.30 8.00
CA GLY A 126 -3.78 8.28 8.76
C GLY A 126 -2.97 7.00 8.53
N PHE A 127 -3.65 5.84 8.46
CA PHE A 127 -3.04 4.54 8.19
C PHE A 127 -2.42 4.40 6.78
N VAL A 128 -2.70 5.32 5.86
CA VAL A 128 -2.00 5.50 4.59
C VAL A 128 -0.88 6.52 4.72
N ILE A 129 -1.15 7.68 5.31
CA ILE A 129 -0.23 8.81 5.33
C ILE A 129 1.04 8.51 6.14
N PHE A 130 0.93 7.84 7.30
CA PHE A 130 2.10 7.52 8.12
C PHE A 130 3.07 6.57 7.42
N PRO A 131 2.63 5.39 6.92
CA PRO A 131 3.50 4.53 6.13
C PRO A 131 4.04 5.22 4.87
N LEU A 132 3.22 6.06 4.21
CA LEU A 132 3.62 6.79 3.01
C LEU A 132 4.76 7.78 3.30
N ARG A 133 4.73 8.49 4.44
CA ARG A 133 5.83 9.36 4.89
C ARG A 133 7.16 8.61 4.97
N HIS A 134 7.15 7.41 5.57
CA HIS A 134 8.33 6.57 5.67
C HIS A 134 8.78 6.07 4.28
N LEU A 135 7.85 5.61 3.46
CA LEU A 135 8.14 5.12 2.13
C LEU A 135 8.86 6.16 1.27
N LEU A 136 8.36 7.39 1.28
CA LEU A 136 8.91 8.50 0.47
C LEU A 136 10.32 8.94 0.89
N GLN A 137 10.77 8.55 2.10
CA GLN A 137 12.14 8.78 2.59
C GLN A 137 13.10 7.65 2.22
N ALA A 138 12.60 6.52 1.73
CA ALA A 138 13.45 5.41 1.33
C ALA A 138 14.45 5.83 0.23
N PRO A 139 15.71 5.36 0.26
CA PRO A 139 16.75 5.77 -0.68
C PRO A 139 16.37 5.65 -2.16
N ALA A 140 15.53 4.65 -2.50
CA ALA A 140 15.04 4.42 -3.85
C ALA A 140 14.05 5.48 -4.35
N LEU A 141 13.39 6.20 -3.44
CA LEU A 141 12.36 7.20 -3.75
C LEU A 141 12.75 8.63 -3.36
N ALA A 142 13.64 8.79 -2.38
CA ALA A 142 13.95 10.10 -1.78
C ALA A 142 14.44 11.14 -2.79
N LYS A 143 15.04 10.71 -3.89
CA LYS A 143 15.56 11.56 -4.98
C LYS A 143 14.78 11.44 -6.29
N ASP A 144 13.68 10.71 -6.29
CA ASP A 144 12.83 10.54 -7.46
C ASP A 144 11.90 11.75 -7.59
N ALA A 145 12.15 12.59 -8.59
CA ALA A 145 11.42 13.84 -8.82
C ALA A 145 9.94 13.59 -9.15
N SER A 146 9.55 12.41 -9.62
CA SER A 146 8.16 12.05 -9.90
C SER A 146 7.28 12.19 -8.65
N TRP A 147 7.88 12.06 -7.45
CA TRP A 147 7.17 12.10 -6.17
C TRP A 147 7.39 13.40 -5.36
N ASP A 148 8.05 14.43 -5.93
CA ASP A 148 8.29 15.70 -5.21
C ASP A 148 7.01 16.38 -4.74
N TRP A 149 6.02 16.43 -5.62
CA TRP A 149 4.71 17.00 -5.29
C TRP A 149 4.04 16.23 -4.13
N LEU A 150 4.15 14.89 -4.12
CA LEU A 150 3.55 14.06 -3.09
C LEU A 150 4.28 14.22 -1.76
N ARG A 151 5.62 14.30 -1.76
CA ARG A 151 6.41 14.62 -0.55
C ARG A 151 5.98 15.94 0.07
N ALA A 152 5.89 16.99 -0.74
CA ALA A 152 5.44 18.31 -0.27
C ALA A 152 4.00 18.25 0.29
N LYS A 153 3.10 17.57 -0.42
CA LYS A 153 1.70 17.42 0.01
C LYS A 153 1.60 16.67 1.33
N VAL A 154 2.24 15.51 1.44
CA VAL A 154 2.22 14.67 2.66
C VAL A 154 2.83 15.41 3.86
N ALA A 155 3.89 16.21 3.64
CA ALA A 155 4.49 17.02 4.71
C ALA A 155 3.53 18.12 5.23
N SER A 156 2.67 18.66 4.36
CA SER A 156 1.73 19.73 4.72
C SER A 156 0.43 19.25 5.36
N LEU A 157 0.13 17.94 5.30
CA LEU A 157 -1.12 17.42 5.84
C LEU A 157 -1.08 17.40 7.37
N PRO A 158 -2.09 18.00 8.06
CA PRO A 158 -2.29 17.77 9.47
C PRO A 158 -2.74 16.31 9.64
N VAL A 159 -1.91 15.47 10.26
CA VAL A 159 -2.27 14.07 10.47
C VAL A 159 -2.53 13.85 11.94
N ASP A 160 -3.78 13.56 12.26
CA ASP A 160 -4.13 12.99 13.55
C ASP A 160 -3.58 11.56 13.64
N GLY A 161 -2.58 11.36 14.49
CA GLY A 161 -2.01 10.03 14.79
C GLY A 161 -2.81 9.23 15.80
N SER A 162 -4.00 9.71 16.23
CA SER A 162 -4.84 8.96 17.16
C SER A 162 -5.20 7.59 16.57
N GLY A 163 -5.09 6.55 17.39
CA GLY A 163 -5.34 5.18 16.94
C GLY A 163 -4.27 4.57 16.02
N LEU A 164 -3.13 5.25 15.81
CA LEU A 164 -1.98 4.74 15.05
C LEU A 164 -0.80 4.47 15.98
N ARG A 165 -0.16 3.32 15.80
CA ARG A 165 0.98 2.86 16.62
C ARG A 165 2.01 2.19 15.71
N PRO A 166 3.33 2.44 15.89
CA PRO A 166 4.37 1.64 15.23
C PRO A 166 4.19 0.15 15.56
N TRP A 167 4.28 -0.70 14.54
CA TRP A 167 4.23 -2.14 14.73
C TRP A 167 5.50 -2.65 15.42
N GLN A 168 5.33 -3.47 16.46
CA GLN A 168 6.44 -4.03 17.25
C GLN A 168 6.70 -5.52 16.96
N GLY A 169 5.89 -6.12 16.11
CA GLY A 169 6.03 -7.52 15.73
C GLY A 169 7.00 -7.76 14.57
N PRO A 170 7.09 -9.00 14.09
CA PRO A 170 7.97 -9.35 12.98
C PRO A 170 7.57 -8.65 11.69
N THR A 171 8.56 -8.32 10.85
CA THR A 171 8.40 -7.72 9.53
C THR A 171 9.07 -8.60 8.46
N PRO A 172 8.56 -9.81 8.20
CA PRO A 172 9.20 -10.81 7.34
C PRO A 172 9.35 -10.38 5.89
N TRP A 173 8.56 -9.41 5.45
CA TRP A 173 8.64 -8.80 4.12
C TRP A 173 9.83 -7.86 3.93
N ILE A 174 10.45 -7.38 5.01
CA ILE A 174 11.68 -6.60 4.97
C ILE A 174 12.85 -7.57 5.02
N LYS A 175 13.38 -7.96 3.85
CA LYS A 175 14.59 -8.79 3.82
C LYS A 175 15.78 -7.94 4.28
N PRO A 176 16.66 -8.46 5.18
CA PRO A 176 17.89 -7.76 5.50
C PRO A 176 18.68 -7.56 4.20
N THR A 177 19.09 -6.31 3.94
CA THR A 177 20.05 -5.97 2.88
C THR A 177 21.33 -6.78 3.12
N ARG A 178 21.63 -7.72 2.21
CA ARG A 178 22.93 -8.39 2.18
C ARG A 178 23.97 -7.44 1.59
#